data_243870ffd26d943afa1836065e8be321
#
_entry.id   243870ffd26d943afa1836065e8be321
#
_cell.length_a   1.000
_cell.length_b   1.000
_cell.length_c   1.000
_cell.angle_alpha   90.00
_cell.angle_beta   90.00
_cell.angle_gamma   90.00
#
_symmetry.space_group_name_H-M   'P 1'
#
loop_
_entity.id
_entity.type
_entity.pdbx_description
1 polymer ?
#
loop_
_entity_poly.entity_id
_entity_poly.type
_entity_poly.pdbx_seq_one_letter_code
_entity_poly.pdbx_strand_id
1 'polypeptide(L)'
;MTVAPHSFDADEFHDSAEPHASAEPASPAAVLKDIRFSYDRGTSWALDGVSLTVHAGERLCLVGPNGSGKSTLARLIAGLTAPDGGEVTLLGQRVYAAGPNADAYRAARHGIGMVFQNPEDQLVTTVLEDDVAFGPENLGLERELIGERIVDSLQAVGLANLRQSDPTRMSGGQQQRASIAGMLAMNPAMLVLDEPTAMLDESARAEVMRILDDLQARGTTIVHVTHHPDETVHADRIVHMEAGRIIGITAAVDNRSPLAEAVSQSETEGSIGTEAAPSRPTNDSPRQREREDGSELPLLSDGIGDMTNPIIRVSHLTYRYPSAKRAVIDDLSFTIARGETVALMGVNGSGKSTLVRMLCALTAPTAGSIEVAGVPVASTGKRGRNVRPKSANRKQLAQLRRHVGYVMQHPEHQLFADTVAEDVAYGPRNQGLGETEVADRVRESLELLHIGHLADRSPFDLSGGQQRLAAIAGVLACNPDVLIMDEPTASLDAQAKKRIHELLRTLKSRGVTVLIITHDREEAEQIADRVVRMPIAAPAS
;
A
#
# COMPACT_ATOMS: atom_id res chain seq x y z
N MET A 1 59.59 -33.08 -37.31
CA MET A 1 59.64 -33.95 -36.13
C MET A 1 58.24 -34.18 -35.65
N THR A 2 57.77 -35.37 -35.89
CA THR A 2 56.41 -35.86 -35.72
C THR A 2 56.25 -36.35 -34.30
N VAL A 3 55.20 -35.99 -33.63
CA VAL A 3 54.80 -36.67 -32.38
C VAL A 3 53.36 -37.15 -32.53
N ALA A 4 53.19 -38.44 -32.36
CA ALA A 4 51.97 -39.21 -32.53
C ALA A 4 51.00 -39.08 -31.32
N PRO A 5 49.71 -39.42 -31.49
CA PRO A 5 48.68 -39.30 -30.46
C PRO A 5 48.65 -40.50 -29.51
N HIS A 6 48.42 -40.26 -28.24
CA HIS A 6 48.13 -41.30 -27.24
C HIS A 6 46.64 -41.60 -27.19
N SER A 7 46.34 -42.89 -27.25
CA SER A 7 45.03 -43.53 -27.13
C SER A 7 44.46 -43.43 -25.72
N PHE A 8 43.18 -43.17 -25.64
CA PHE A 8 42.35 -43.38 -24.43
C PHE A 8 41.92 -44.84 -24.35
N ASP A 9 42.23 -45.46 -23.22
CA ASP A 9 41.60 -46.70 -22.81
C ASP A 9 40.37 -46.39 -21.95
N ALA A 10 39.25 -46.99 -22.34
CA ALA A 10 38.01 -47.08 -21.56
C ALA A 10 38.10 -48.37 -20.73
N ASP A 11 37.85 -48.25 -19.44
CA ASP A 11 37.17 -49.21 -18.55
C ASP A 11 37.65 -48.99 -17.11
N GLU A 12 36.72 -48.47 -16.29
CA GLU A 12 36.48 -48.90 -14.92
C GLU A 12 35.33 -48.07 -14.32
N PHE A 13 34.10 -48.53 -14.56
CA PHE A 13 32.95 -48.18 -13.74
C PHE A 13 33.08 -48.96 -12.42
N HIS A 14 33.39 -48.30 -11.33
CA HIS A 14 33.09 -48.77 -10.00
C HIS A 14 32.02 -47.85 -9.36
N ASP A 15 30.86 -48.46 -9.29
CA ASP A 15 29.70 -48.08 -8.50
C ASP A 15 30.07 -48.05 -7.01
N SER A 16 30.08 -46.85 -6.41
CA SER A 16 30.01 -46.68 -4.97
C SER A 16 29.25 -45.38 -4.70
N ALA A 17 27.91 -45.51 -4.58
CA ALA A 17 27.05 -44.49 -4.04
C ALA A 17 27.41 -44.29 -2.56
N GLU A 18 28.21 -43.27 -2.28
CA GLU A 18 28.29 -42.70 -0.93
C GLU A 18 27.08 -41.79 -0.69
N PRO A 19 26.47 -41.85 0.51
CA PRO A 19 25.32 -41.02 0.83
C PRO A 19 25.75 -39.55 0.85
N HIS A 20 24.96 -38.70 0.16
CA HIS A 20 25.12 -37.25 0.13
C HIS A 20 25.40 -36.70 1.53
N ALA A 21 26.60 -36.13 1.69
CA ALA A 21 26.98 -35.34 2.84
C ALA A 21 25.90 -34.28 3.12
N SER A 22 25.42 -34.27 4.35
CA SER A 22 24.57 -33.24 4.90
C SER A 22 25.18 -31.85 4.58
N ALA A 23 24.51 -31.07 3.76
CA ALA A 23 24.90 -29.70 3.50
C ALA A 23 25.04 -28.98 4.85
N GLU A 24 26.21 -28.40 5.11
CA GLU A 24 26.41 -27.53 6.27
C GLU A 24 25.33 -26.46 6.24
N PRO A 25 24.69 -26.14 7.37
CA PRO A 25 23.65 -25.13 7.40
C PRO A 25 24.26 -23.80 6.89
N ALA A 26 23.68 -23.25 5.83
CA ALA A 26 24.11 -21.99 5.24
C ALA A 26 24.25 -20.92 6.35
N SER A 27 25.35 -20.18 6.34
CA SER A 27 25.61 -19.14 7.34
C SER A 27 24.45 -18.15 7.40
N PRO A 28 23.97 -17.76 8.60
CA PRO A 28 22.81 -16.87 8.70
C PRO A 28 23.11 -15.49 8.09
N ALA A 29 22.15 -14.93 7.36
CA ALA A 29 22.23 -13.60 6.78
C ALA A 29 22.14 -12.50 7.86
N ALA A 30 21.31 -12.72 8.89
CA ALA A 30 21.24 -11.82 10.06
C ALA A 30 21.01 -12.63 11.34
N VAL A 31 21.65 -12.19 12.44
CA VAL A 31 21.43 -12.73 13.79
C VAL A 31 21.24 -11.56 14.76
N LEU A 32 20.09 -11.52 15.39
CA LEU A 32 19.71 -10.56 16.41
C LEU A 32 19.48 -11.30 17.73
N LYS A 33 20.05 -10.81 18.83
CA LYS A 33 19.92 -11.42 20.16
C LYS A 33 19.55 -10.36 21.20
N ASP A 34 18.42 -10.58 21.86
CA ASP A 34 17.89 -9.73 22.95
C ASP A 34 17.89 -8.23 22.60
N ILE A 35 17.40 -7.89 21.40
CA ILE A 35 17.43 -6.53 20.88
C ILE A 35 16.40 -5.67 21.60
N ARG A 36 16.87 -4.51 22.08
CA ARG A 36 16.03 -3.42 22.58
C ARG A 36 16.30 -2.15 21.81
N PHE A 37 15.22 -1.44 21.48
CA PHE A 37 15.32 -0.17 20.78
C PHE A 37 14.18 0.78 21.18
N SER A 38 14.52 2.05 21.43
CA SER A 38 13.60 3.11 21.82
C SER A 38 13.88 4.38 21.02
N TYR A 39 12.83 5.05 20.51
CA TYR A 39 12.95 6.36 19.87
C TYR A 39 13.04 7.51 20.88
N ASP A 40 12.56 7.29 22.12
CA ASP A 40 12.38 8.30 23.17
C ASP A 40 13.30 8.07 24.38
N ARG A 41 14.49 7.49 24.14
CA ARG A 41 15.55 7.23 25.15
C ARG A 41 15.07 6.34 26.32
N GLY A 42 14.24 5.35 26.02
CA GLY A 42 13.82 4.34 26.98
C GLY A 42 12.52 4.63 27.72
N THR A 43 11.77 5.67 27.32
CA THR A 43 10.43 5.94 27.86
C THR A 43 9.42 4.92 27.34
N SER A 44 9.54 4.54 26.07
CA SER A 44 8.80 3.44 25.45
C SER A 44 9.71 2.59 24.56
N TRP A 45 9.46 1.29 24.50
CA TRP A 45 10.26 0.36 23.71
C TRP A 45 9.55 0.05 22.40
N ALA A 46 10.17 0.42 21.28
CA ALA A 46 9.73 0.02 19.95
C ALA A 46 10.10 -1.45 19.64
N LEU A 47 11.21 -1.93 20.25
CA LEU A 47 11.59 -3.35 20.30
C LEU A 47 12.03 -3.68 21.75
N ASP A 48 11.54 -4.80 22.30
CA ASP A 48 11.80 -5.21 23.68
C ASP A 48 12.13 -6.71 23.76
N GLY A 49 13.42 -7.02 23.74
CA GLY A 49 13.95 -8.40 23.88
C GLY A 49 13.75 -9.25 22.62
N VAL A 50 13.86 -8.66 21.42
CA VAL A 50 13.70 -9.35 20.15
C VAL A 50 14.92 -10.20 19.84
N SER A 51 14.72 -11.52 19.62
CA SER A 51 15.74 -12.45 19.12
C SER A 51 15.25 -13.11 17.84
N LEU A 52 16.03 -13.00 16.75
CA LEU A 52 15.68 -13.50 15.44
C LEU A 52 16.93 -13.90 14.66
N THR A 53 16.85 -15.02 13.95
CA THR A 53 17.86 -15.43 12.96
C THR A 53 17.20 -15.45 11.59
N VAL A 54 17.81 -14.78 10.61
CA VAL A 54 17.44 -14.81 9.19
C VAL A 54 18.44 -15.71 8.48
N HIS A 55 17.96 -16.74 7.80
CA HIS A 55 18.81 -17.67 7.07
C HIS A 55 19.14 -17.14 5.67
N ALA A 56 20.32 -17.49 5.15
CA ALA A 56 20.68 -17.09 3.79
C ALA A 56 19.75 -17.75 2.76
N GLY A 57 19.26 -16.96 1.79
CA GLY A 57 18.35 -17.41 0.74
C GLY A 57 16.90 -17.62 1.17
N GLU A 58 16.55 -17.43 2.46
CA GLU A 58 15.14 -17.49 2.89
C GLU A 58 14.37 -16.21 2.56
N ARG A 59 13.07 -16.37 2.39
CA ARG A 59 12.11 -15.26 2.42
C ARG A 59 11.37 -15.26 3.76
N LEU A 60 11.68 -14.25 4.57
CA LEU A 60 11.09 -14.05 5.89
C LEU A 60 10.05 -12.93 5.81
N CYS A 61 8.79 -13.21 6.16
CA CYS A 61 7.77 -12.18 6.30
C CYS A 61 7.64 -11.72 7.76
N LEU A 62 7.59 -10.39 7.96
CA LEU A 62 7.28 -9.77 9.25
C LEU A 62 5.85 -9.26 9.21
N VAL A 63 4.98 -9.77 10.08
CA VAL A 63 3.56 -9.42 10.16
C VAL A 63 3.17 -8.96 11.57
N GLY A 64 2.09 -8.19 11.69
CA GLY A 64 1.58 -7.68 12.95
C GLY A 64 0.91 -6.31 12.80
N PRO A 65 0.22 -5.80 13.83
CA PRO A 65 -0.46 -4.52 13.80
C PRO A 65 0.52 -3.35 13.63
N ASN A 66 0.00 -2.19 13.24
CA ASN A 66 0.78 -0.96 13.17
C ASN A 66 1.33 -0.59 14.56
N GLY A 67 2.58 -0.12 14.61
CA GLY A 67 3.26 0.15 15.87
C GLY A 67 3.82 -1.09 16.58
N SER A 68 3.72 -2.30 16.00
CA SER A 68 4.29 -3.51 16.61
C SER A 68 5.82 -3.63 16.50
N GLY A 69 6.51 -2.68 15.82
CA GLY A 69 7.96 -2.65 15.69
C GLY A 69 8.52 -3.24 14.41
N LYS A 70 7.70 -3.66 13.42
CA LYS A 70 8.13 -4.29 12.16
C LYS A 70 9.14 -3.46 11.37
N SER A 71 8.77 -2.20 11.07
CA SER A 71 9.64 -1.29 10.31
C SER A 71 10.92 -0.94 11.09
N THR A 72 10.86 -0.88 12.42
CA THR A 72 12.03 -0.69 13.27
C THR A 72 12.96 -1.89 13.18
N LEU A 73 12.41 -3.12 13.25
CA LEU A 73 13.17 -4.36 13.09
C LEU A 73 13.77 -4.47 11.69
N ALA A 74 13.01 -4.12 10.65
CA ALA A 74 13.48 -4.08 9.26
C ALA A 74 14.67 -3.12 9.10
N ARG A 75 14.61 -1.90 9.66
CA ARG A 75 15.70 -0.92 9.64
C ARG A 75 16.95 -1.40 10.38
N LEU A 76 16.79 -2.13 11.49
CA LEU A 76 17.91 -2.77 12.20
C LEU A 76 18.56 -3.86 11.37
N ILE A 77 17.78 -4.72 10.72
CA ILE A 77 18.26 -5.78 9.81
C ILE A 77 18.94 -5.16 8.59
N ALA A 78 18.44 -4.04 8.09
CA ALA A 78 19.07 -3.28 6.99
C ALA A 78 20.36 -2.54 7.42
N GLY A 79 20.69 -2.53 8.71
CA GLY A 79 21.86 -1.83 9.24
C GLY A 79 21.75 -0.31 9.20
N LEU A 80 20.53 0.24 9.10
CA LEU A 80 20.27 1.69 9.08
C LEU A 80 20.14 2.30 10.46
N THR A 81 19.86 1.47 11.48
CA THR A 81 19.68 1.89 12.87
C THR A 81 20.43 0.93 13.78
N ALA A 82 21.10 1.48 14.81
CA ALA A 82 21.73 0.68 15.86
C ALA A 82 20.77 0.49 17.03
N PRO A 83 20.71 -0.69 17.68
CA PRO A 83 19.88 -0.90 18.85
C PRO A 83 20.46 -0.18 20.10
N ASP A 84 19.65 -0.04 21.16
CA ASP A 84 20.09 0.43 22.47
C ASP A 84 20.68 -0.71 23.32
N GLY A 85 20.37 -1.98 23.00
CA GLY A 85 20.87 -3.16 23.69
C GLY A 85 20.78 -4.42 22.86
N GLY A 86 21.51 -5.46 23.27
CA GLY A 86 21.57 -6.75 22.61
C GLY A 86 22.80 -6.93 21.73
N GLU A 87 22.74 -7.88 20.79
CA GLU A 87 23.80 -8.15 19.81
C GLU A 87 23.21 -8.26 18.40
N VAL A 88 23.90 -7.68 17.40
CA VAL A 88 23.52 -7.76 15.99
C VAL A 88 24.71 -8.19 15.14
N THR A 89 24.50 -9.24 14.34
CA THR A 89 25.40 -9.70 13.28
C THR A 89 24.67 -9.66 11.95
N LEU A 90 25.21 -8.99 10.94
CA LEU A 90 24.66 -8.85 9.59
C LEU A 90 25.70 -9.34 8.58
N LEU A 91 25.33 -10.26 7.70
CA LEU A 91 26.20 -10.88 6.68
C LEU A 91 27.58 -11.28 7.26
N GLY A 92 27.59 -11.92 8.44
CA GLY A 92 28.80 -12.33 9.13
C GLY A 92 29.57 -11.21 9.87
N GLN A 93 29.16 -9.95 9.72
CA GLN A 93 29.78 -8.80 10.42
C GLN A 93 29.06 -8.55 11.75
N ARG A 94 29.79 -8.57 12.87
CA ARG A 94 29.25 -8.20 14.20
C ARG A 94 29.16 -6.68 14.29
N VAL A 95 27.99 -6.13 13.91
CA VAL A 95 27.77 -4.69 13.80
C VAL A 95 27.47 -4.02 15.15
N TYR A 96 26.90 -4.77 16.10
CA TYR A 96 26.60 -4.27 17.44
C TYR A 96 26.79 -5.38 18.51
N ALA A 97 27.45 -5.03 19.63
CA ALA A 97 27.61 -5.92 20.80
C ALA A 97 27.60 -5.15 22.13
N ALA A 98 28.55 -4.25 22.36
CA ALA A 98 28.61 -3.35 23.52
C ALA A 98 28.50 -1.89 23.06
N GLY A 99 28.14 -1.69 21.80
CA GLY A 99 28.02 -0.43 21.09
C GLY A 99 28.16 -0.64 19.58
N PRO A 100 27.82 0.37 18.77
CA PRO A 100 27.87 0.27 17.31
C PRO A 100 29.31 0.22 16.78
N ASN A 101 29.58 -0.69 15.86
CA ASN A 101 30.81 -0.76 15.09
C ASN A 101 30.60 -0.17 13.68
N ALA A 102 31.04 1.08 13.47
CA ALA A 102 30.79 1.82 12.24
C ALA A 102 31.37 1.14 10.99
N ASP A 103 32.55 0.51 11.09
CA ASP A 103 33.20 -0.15 9.96
C ASP A 103 32.49 -1.47 9.61
N ALA A 104 32.07 -2.23 10.62
CA ALA A 104 31.26 -3.43 10.43
C ALA A 104 29.88 -3.10 9.80
N TYR A 105 29.22 -2.01 10.23
CA TYR A 105 27.99 -1.52 9.62
C TYR A 105 28.20 -1.12 8.15
N ARG A 106 29.31 -0.43 7.85
CA ARG A 106 29.63 -0.05 6.46
C ARG A 106 29.84 -1.28 5.59
N ALA A 107 30.63 -2.25 6.08
CA ALA A 107 30.89 -3.49 5.35
C ALA A 107 29.59 -4.30 5.11
N ALA A 108 28.74 -4.44 6.12
CA ALA A 108 27.46 -5.16 5.98
C ALA A 108 26.52 -4.49 4.99
N ARG A 109 26.39 -3.16 5.03
CA ARG A 109 25.49 -2.37 4.16
C ARG A 109 25.84 -2.45 2.67
N HIS A 110 27.08 -2.77 2.31
CA HIS A 110 27.44 -3.04 0.91
C HIS A 110 26.69 -4.26 0.31
N GLY A 111 26.29 -5.21 1.15
CA GLY A 111 25.56 -6.41 0.73
C GLY A 111 24.07 -6.41 1.09
N ILE A 112 23.52 -5.28 1.60
CA ILE A 112 22.13 -5.18 2.02
C ILE A 112 21.45 -4.04 1.29
N GLY A 113 20.34 -4.34 0.57
CA GLY A 113 19.44 -3.35 0.00
C GLY A 113 18.23 -3.11 0.91
N MET A 114 17.77 -1.85 1.02
CA MET A 114 16.52 -1.50 1.69
C MET A 114 15.59 -0.78 0.74
N VAL A 115 14.35 -1.27 0.64
CA VAL A 115 13.26 -0.62 -0.11
C VAL A 115 12.27 -0.09 0.90
N PHE A 116 12.01 1.23 0.86
CA PHE A 116 11.09 1.91 1.77
C PHE A 116 9.64 1.79 1.30
N GLN A 117 8.72 2.04 2.23
CA GLN A 117 7.29 2.01 1.97
C GLN A 117 6.87 3.02 0.89
N ASN A 118 7.43 4.24 0.92
CA ASN A 118 7.19 5.26 -0.08
C ASN A 118 8.37 5.32 -1.06
N PRO A 119 8.19 4.93 -2.32
CA PRO A 119 9.27 5.00 -3.31
C PRO A 119 9.74 6.43 -3.58
N GLU A 120 8.87 7.44 -3.43
CA GLU A 120 9.22 8.85 -3.63
C GLU A 120 10.30 9.34 -2.66
N ASP A 121 10.37 8.77 -1.45
CA ASP A 121 11.40 9.11 -0.44
C ASP A 121 12.78 8.53 -0.81
N GLN A 122 12.83 7.59 -1.76
CA GLN A 122 14.05 6.87 -2.15
C GLN A 122 14.61 7.35 -3.49
N LEU A 123 13.74 7.82 -4.40
CA LEU A 123 14.13 8.31 -5.73
C LEU A 123 14.68 9.74 -5.62
N VAL A 124 15.94 9.95 -6.05
CA VAL A 124 16.67 11.22 -5.83
C VAL A 124 16.98 11.97 -7.11
N THR A 125 16.94 11.31 -8.28
CA THR A 125 17.29 11.92 -9.55
C THR A 125 16.10 12.14 -10.46
N THR A 126 16.28 12.90 -11.54
CA THR A 126 15.24 13.19 -12.55
C THR A 126 15.34 12.29 -13.79
N VAL A 127 16.27 11.33 -13.81
CA VAL A 127 16.44 10.33 -14.85
C VAL A 127 16.59 8.97 -14.19
N LEU A 128 15.75 8.01 -14.58
CA LEU A 128 15.72 6.68 -13.95
C LEU A 128 17.08 5.97 -13.99
N GLU A 129 17.80 6.10 -15.10
CA GLU A 129 19.14 5.52 -15.26
C GLU A 129 20.12 6.04 -14.22
N ASP A 130 20.12 7.36 -14.01
CA ASP A 130 21.00 8.01 -13.03
C ASP A 130 20.63 7.62 -11.60
N ASP A 131 19.34 7.39 -11.34
CA ASP A 131 18.86 6.95 -10.05
C ASP A 131 19.33 5.51 -9.74
N VAL A 132 19.22 4.61 -10.70
CA VAL A 132 19.70 3.23 -10.56
C VAL A 132 21.25 3.17 -10.48
N ALA A 133 21.96 4.09 -11.13
CA ALA A 133 23.43 4.21 -11.05
C ALA A 133 23.93 4.64 -9.67
N PHE A 134 23.11 5.38 -8.91
CA PHE A 134 23.51 6.07 -7.67
C PHE A 134 24.13 5.12 -6.63
N GLY A 135 23.53 3.94 -6.42
CA GLY A 135 24.05 2.93 -5.50
C GLY A 135 25.42 2.38 -5.94
N PRO A 136 25.54 1.82 -7.15
CA PRO A 136 26.80 1.33 -7.72
C PRO A 136 27.93 2.38 -7.77
N GLU A 137 27.62 3.64 -8.08
CA GLU A 137 28.59 4.74 -8.04
C GLU A 137 29.12 4.99 -6.64
N ASN A 138 28.26 5.00 -5.63
CA ASN A 138 28.66 5.13 -4.23
C ASN A 138 29.49 3.94 -3.72
N LEU A 139 29.34 2.76 -4.33
CA LEU A 139 30.20 1.60 -4.06
C LEU A 139 31.55 1.70 -4.76
N GLY A 140 31.76 2.71 -5.64
CA GLY A 140 33.01 2.92 -6.38
C GLY A 140 33.27 1.87 -7.45
N LEU A 141 32.19 1.32 -8.06
CA LEU A 141 32.33 0.31 -9.11
C LEU A 141 32.85 0.93 -10.43
N GLU A 142 33.49 0.09 -11.25
CA GLU A 142 33.92 0.46 -12.58
C GLU A 142 32.74 0.83 -13.47
N ARG A 143 32.91 1.86 -14.33
CA ARG A 143 31.83 2.44 -15.16
C ARG A 143 31.16 1.41 -16.08
N GLU A 144 31.93 0.49 -16.64
CA GLU A 144 31.42 -0.58 -17.50
C GLU A 144 30.49 -1.51 -16.72
N LEU A 145 30.91 -1.93 -15.52
CA LEU A 145 30.10 -2.77 -14.63
C LEU A 145 28.84 -2.05 -14.14
N ILE A 146 28.91 -0.73 -13.88
CA ILE A 146 27.73 0.08 -13.54
C ILE A 146 26.72 0.02 -14.69
N GLY A 147 27.18 0.22 -15.93
CA GLY A 147 26.33 0.17 -17.12
C GLY A 147 25.62 -1.19 -17.29
N GLU A 148 26.34 -2.30 -17.10
CA GLU A 148 25.77 -3.66 -17.14
C GLU A 148 24.70 -3.84 -16.04
N ARG A 149 24.98 -3.48 -14.80
CA ARG A 149 24.05 -3.61 -13.67
C ARG A 149 22.79 -2.77 -13.82
N ILE A 150 22.88 -1.57 -14.39
CA ILE A 150 21.71 -0.75 -14.70
C ILE A 150 20.80 -1.47 -15.69
N VAL A 151 21.36 -2.00 -16.78
CA VAL A 151 20.60 -2.71 -17.81
C VAL A 151 19.91 -3.93 -17.20
N ASP A 152 20.65 -4.77 -16.47
CA ASP A 152 20.15 -6.00 -15.87
C ASP A 152 19.05 -5.71 -14.83
N SER A 153 19.27 -4.70 -13.99
CA SER A 153 18.31 -4.31 -12.95
C SER A 153 17.02 -3.75 -13.53
N LEU A 154 17.11 -2.85 -14.52
CA LEU A 154 15.93 -2.30 -15.19
C LEU A 154 15.18 -3.36 -15.99
N GLN A 155 15.88 -4.33 -16.56
CA GLN A 155 15.27 -5.45 -17.26
C GLN A 155 14.56 -6.40 -16.28
N ALA A 156 15.17 -6.70 -15.13
CA ALA A 156 14.59 -7.56 -14.10
C ALA A 156 13.25 -7.02 -13.55
N VAL A 157 13.10 -5.70 -13.47
CA VAL A 157 11.87 -5.04 -12.99
C VAL A 157 10.94 -4.56 -14.13
N GLY A 158 11.25 -4.88 -15.41
CA GLY A 158 10.42 -4.53 -16.56
C GLY A 158 10.37 -3.03 -16.90
N LEU A 159 11.40 -2.26 -16.54
CA LEU A 159 11.49 -0.81 -16.78
C LEU A 159 12.54 -0.39 -17.82
N ALA A 160 13.10 -1.34 -18.59
CA ALA A 160 14.15 -1.05 -19.56
C ALA A 160 13.78 0.05 -20.59
N ASN A 161 12.52 0.12 -21.02
CA ASN A 161 12.01 1.14 -21.98
C ASN A 161 11.83 2.52 -21.33
N LEU A 162 11.87 2.62 -20.00
CA LEU A 162 11.70 3.86 -19.24
C LEU A 162 13.03 4.42 -18.71
N ARG A 163 14.16 3.86 -19.14
CA ARG A 163 15.50 4.21 -18.69
C ARG A 163 15.78 5.72 -18.64
N GLN A 164 15.30 6.47 -19.65
CA GLN A 164 15.50 7.92 -19.78
C GLN A 164 14.30 8.74 -19.26
N SER A 165 13.37 8.11 -18.56
CA SER A 165 12.19 8.79 -18.06
C SER A 165 12.44 9.41 -16.68
N ASP A 166 11.66 10.43 -16.35
CA ASP A 166 11.67 11.09 -15.06
C ASP A 166 10.91 10.22 -14.02
N PRO A 167 11.58 9.68 -12.98
CA PRO A 167 10.94 8.83 -11.98
C PRO A 167 9.78 9.50 -11.27
N THR A 168 9.81 10.82 -11.06
CA THR A 168 8.76 11.57 -10.38
C THR A 168 7.45 11.63 -11.17
N ARG A 169 7.48 11.26 -12.46
CA ARG A 169 6.31 11.23 -13.36
C ARG A 169 5.80 9.82 -13.64
N MET A 170 6.40 8.82 -13.03
CA MET A 170 5.99 7.43 -13.15
C MET A 170 4.77 7.14 -12.27
N SER A 171 4.05 6.05 -12.59
CA SER A 171 3.02 5.53 -11.66
C SER A 171 3.67 4.98 -10.40
N GLY A 172 2.92 4.93 -9.27
CA GLY A 172 3.43 4.40 -8.01
C GLY A 172 4.03 2.99 -8.14
N GLY A 173 3.40 2.09 -8.92
CA GLY A 173 3.96 0.77 -9.22
C GLY A 173 5.26 0.81 -10.04
N GLN A 174 5.42 1.77 -10.95
CA GLN A 174 6.68 1.97 -11.66
C GLN A 174 7.76 2.55 -10.76
N GLN A 175 7.41 3.51 -9.89
CA GLN A 175 8.32 4.08 -8.90
C GLN A 175 8.80 3.02 -7.90
N GLN A 176 7.90 2.16 -7.43
CA GLN A 176 8.27 1.05 -6.55
C GLN A 176 9.26 0.08 -7.21
N ARG A 177 9.00 -0.29 -8.48
CA ARG A 177 9.93 -1.11 -9.26
C ARG A 177 11.24 -0.40 -9.55
N ALA A 178 11.22 0.92 -9.74
CA ALA A 178 12.43 1.73 -9.89
C ALA A 178 13.28 1.70 -8.61
N SER A 179 12.67 1.85 -7.43
CA SER A 179 13.36 1.74 -6.14
C SER A 179 13.98 0.35 -5.94
N ILE A 180 13.25 -0.72 -6.33
CA ILE A 180 13.78 -2.08 -6.32
C ILE A 180 14.97 -2.20 -7.27
N ALA A 181 14.89 -1.66 -8.51
CA ALA A 181 15.99 -1.70 -9.47
C ALA A 181 17.26 -1.03 -8.94
N GLY A 182 17.13 0.13 -8.27
CA GLY A 182 18.25 0.82 -7.63
C GLY A 182 18.96 -0.04 -6.59
N MET A 183 18.21 -0.80 -5.81
CA MET A 183 18.80 -1.74 -4.85
C MET A 183 19.43 -2.96 -5.54
N LEU A 184 18.79 -3.51 -6.58
CA LEU A 184 19.33 -4.65 -7.34
C LEU A 184 20.64 -4.33 -8.04
N ALA A 185 20.82 -3.10 -8.52
CA ALA A 185 22.07 -2.67 -9.16
C ALA A 185 23.29 -2.76 -8.23
N MET A 186 23.08 -2.71 -6.91
CA MET A 186 24.10 -2.96 -5.90
C MET A 186 24.45 -4.45 -5.75
N ASN A 187 23.65 -5.37 -6.33
CA ASN A 187 23.77 -6.82 -6.20
C ASN A 187 23.76 -7.29 -4.73
N PRO A 188 22.70 -7.01 -3.97
CA PRO A 188 22.66 -7.29 -2.54
C PRO A 188 22.51 -8.80 -2.27
N ALA A 189 23.20 -9.30 -1.23
CA ALA A 189 22.99 -10.65 -0.70
C ALA A 189 21.67 -10.75 0.10
N MET A 190 21.21 -9.63 0.66
CA MET A 190 19.95 -9.52 1.41
C MET A 190 19.18 -8.26 0.99
N LEU A 191 17.89 -8.42 0.69
CA LEU A 191 16.96 -7.34 0.38
C LEU A 191 15.92 -7.24 1.48
N VAL A 192 15.81 -6.08 2.10
CA VAL A 192 14.80 -5.77 3.12
C VAL A 192 13.77 -4.84 2.49
N LEU A 193 12.47 -5.17 2.61
CA LEU A 193 11.40 -4.38 2.02
C LEU A 193 10.37 -4.04 3.11
N ASP A 194 10.09 -2.76 3.26
CA ASP A 194 9.11 -2.26 4.23
C ASP A 194 7.81 -1.90 3.50
N GLU A 195 6.81 -2.80 3.55
CA GLU A 195 5.50 -2.68 2.89
C GLU A 195 5.58 -2.27 1.39
N PRO A 196 6.35 -2.98 0.55
CA PRO A 196 6.64 -2.54 -0.83
C PRO A 196 5.42 -2.52 -1.75
N THR A 197 4.30 -3.07 -1.34
CA THR A 197 3.09 -3.24 -2.15
C THR A 197 1.88 -2.46 -1.62
N ALA A 198 2.04 -1.76 -0.50
CA ALA A 198 0.93 -1.12 0.22
C ALA A 198 0.12 -0.10 -0.61
N MET A 199 0.73 0.52 -1.63
CA MET A 199 0.11 1.55 -2.48
C MET A 199 -0.11 1.08 -3.92
N LEU A 200 -0.01 -0.23 -4.16
CA LEU A 200 -0.08 -0.79 -5.50
C LEU A 200 -1.46 -1.39 -5.77
N ASP A 201 -1.92 -1.23 -7.01
CA ASP A 201 -3.06 -2.01 -7.48
C ASP A 201 -2.68 -3.51 -7.60
N GLU A 202 -3.68 -4.37 -7.73
CA GLU A 202 -3.52 -5.83 -7.77
C GLU A 202 -2.52 -6.27 -8.84
N SER A 203 -2.56 -5.65 -10.03
CA SER A 203 -1.65 -5.97 -11.14
C SER A 203 -0.20 -5.60 -10.81
N ALA A 204 0.04 -4.40 -10.29
CA ALA A 204 1.38 -3.95 -9.91
C ALA A 204 1.93 -4.73 -8.70
N ARG A 205 1.06 -5.13 -7.75
CA ARG A 205 1.41 -6.01 -6.63
C ARG A 205 1.88 -7.37 -7.12
N ALA A 206 1.10 -8.03 -7.99
CA ALA A 206 1.47 -9.31 -8.56
C ALA A 206 2.82 -9.25 -9.30
N GLU A 207 3.11 -8.13 -9.98
CA GLU A 207 4.36 -7.93 -10.69
C GLU A 207 5.55 -7.80 -9.71
N VAL A 208 5.41 -7.05 -8.61
CA VAL A 208 6.43 -6.96 -7.55
C VAL A 208 6.65 -8.31 -6.89
N MET A 209 5.58 -9.04 -6.55
CA MET A 209 5.70 -10.35 -5.92
C MET A 209 6.47 -11.34 -6.80
N ARG A 210 6.20 -11.36 -8.11
CA ARG A 210 6.94 -12.18 -9.08
C ARG A 210 8.43 -11.82 -9.14
N ILE A 211 8.75 -10.51 -9.09
CA ILE A 211 10.16 -10.07 -9.03
C ILE A 211 10.84 -10.61 -7.78
N LEU A 212 10.17 -10.57 -6.62
CA LEU A 212 10.71 -11.11 -5.37
C LEU A 212 10.90 -12.63 -5.42
N ASP A 213 9.98 -13.37 -6.07
CA ASP A 213 10.10 -14.81 -6.29
C ASP A 213 11.34 -15.15 -7.15
N ASP A 214 11.53 -14.39 -8.24
CA ASP A 214 12.70 -14.55 -9.13
C ASP A 214 14.03 -14.26 -8.40
N LEU A 215 14.05 -13.25 -7.50
CA LEU A 215 15.22 -12.91 -6.69
C LEU A 215 15.54 -13.99 -5.67
N GLN A 216 14.54 -14.49 -4.96
CA GLN A 216 14.71 -15.60 -4.01
C GLN A 216 15.23 -16.84 -4.72
N ALA A 217 14.68 -17.19 -5.88
CA ALA A 217 15.14 -18.33 -6.68
C ALA A 217 16.61 -18.21 -7.11
N ARG A 218 17.16 -17.01 -7.18
CA ARG A 218 18.58 -16.73 -7.44
C ARG A 218 19.45 -16.73 -6.17
N GLY A 219 18.85 -16.99 -5.00
CA GLY A 219 19.56 -17.10 -3.71
C GLY A 219 19.61 -15.79 -2.91
N THR A 220 18.93 -14.72 -3.32
CA THR A 220 18.83 -13.49 -2.54
C THR A 220 17.98 -13.73 -1.28
N THR A 221 18.49 -13.36 -0.12
CA THR A 221 17.73 -13.39 1.13
C THR A 221 16.73 -12.24 1.14
N ILE A 222 15.47 -12.50 1.47
CA ILE A 222 14.41 -11.49 1.47
C ILE A 222 13.79 -11.35 2.85
N VAL A 223 13.77 -10.13 3.39
CA VAL A 223 13.00 -9.78 4.58
C VAL A 223 11.89 -8.84 4.14
N HIS A 224 10.64 -9.30 4.23
CA HIS A 224 9.48 -8.62 3.69
C HIS A 224 8.49 -8.26 4.81
N VAL A 225 8.35 -6.96 5.11
CA VAL A 225 7.30 -6.46 5.99
C VAL A 225 6.02 -6.33 5.21
N THR A 226 4.96 -6.98 5.65
CA THR A 226 3.64 -6.88 5.02
C THR A 226 2.50 -7.01 6.03
N HIS A 227 1.36 -6.46 5.67
CA HIS A 227 0.09 -6.69 6.37
C HIS A 227 -0.93 -7.42 5.49
N HIS A 228 -0.54 -7.81 4.26
CA HIS A 228 -1.38 -8.57 3.32
C HIS A 228 -1.18 -10.07 3.52
N PRO A 229 -2.24 -10.84 3.89
CA PRO A 229 -2.12 -12.30 4.07
C PRO A 229 -1.65 -13.02 2.81
N ASP A 230 -2.11 -12.59 1.62
CA ASP A 230 -1.78 -13.23 0.34
C ASP A 230 -0.27 -13.20 0.04
N GLU A 231 0.44 -12.18 0.53
CA GLU A 231 1.89 -12.07 0.32
C GLU A 231 2.69 -13.02 1.20
N THR A 232 2.12 -13.46 2.32
CA THR A 232 2.77 -14.39 3.24
C THR A 232 2.83 -15.82 2.69
N VAL A 233 1.99 -16.16 1.71
CA VAL A 233 1.99 -17.48 1.03
C VAL A 233 3.34 -17.76 0.34
N HIS A 234 4.06 -16.74 -0.06
CA HIS A 234 5.38 -16.85 -0.71
C HIS A 234 6.56 -16.92 0.30
N ALA A 235 6.29 -16.81 1.61
CA ALA A 235 7.33 -16.82 2.62
C ALA A 235 7.75 -18.25 3.00
N ASP A 236 9.02 -18.45 3.38
CA ASP A 236 9.47 -19.68 4.04
C ASP A 236 9.10 -19.66 5.52
N ARG A 237 9.15 -18.46 6.14
CA ARG A 237 8.80 -18.25 7.55
C ARG A 237 8.08 -16.93 7.73
N ILE A 238 7.13 -16.93 8.67
CA ILE A 238 6.36 -15.75 9.06
C ILE A 238 6.63 -15.45 10.53
N VAL A 239 7.07 -14.25 10.83
CA VAL A 239 7.32 -13.73 12.18
C VAL A 239 6.18 -12.82 12.57
N HIS A 240 5.47 -13.18 13.63
CA HIS A 240 4.37 -12.42 14.18
C HIS A 240 4.89 -11.49 15.27
N MET A 241 4.66 -10.17 15.11
CA MET A 241 5.10 -9.15 16.04
C MET A 241 3.92 -8.44 16.70
N GLU A 242 4.03 -8.19 18.01
CA GLU A 242 3.08 -7.39 18.76
C GLU A 242 3.81 -6.62 19.87
N ALA A 243 3.49 -5.34 20.04
CA ALA A 243 4.03 -4.47 21.08
C ALA A 243 5.57 -4.56 21.25
N GLY A 244 6.31 -4.54 20.15
CA GLY A 244 7.77 -4.59 20.13
C GLY A 244 8.39 -5.96 20.37
N ARG A 245 7.60 -7.04 20.40
CA ARG A 245 8.05 -8.41 20.68
C ARG A 245 7.63 -9.37 19.59
N ILE A 246 8.40 -10.45 19.42
CA ILE A 246 8.00 -11.59 18.60
C ILE A 246 7.09 -12.48 19.45
N ILE A 247 5.84 -12.66 19.00
CA ILE A 247 4.84 -13.51 19.69
C ILE A 247 4.75 -14.91 19.09
N GLY A 248 5.28 -15.13 17.87
CA GLY A 248 5.31 -16.41 17.23
C GLY A 248 6.09 -16.39 15.93
N ILE A 249 6.60 -17.55 15.53
CA ILE A 249 7.23 -17.79 14.23
C ILE A 249 6.59 -19.04 13.65
N THR A 250 5.96 -18.92 12.48
CA THR A 250 5.35 -20.05 11.77
C THR A 250 6.12 -20.30 10.48
N ALA A 251 6.34 -21.59 10.13
CA ALA A 251 6.74 -21.94 8.78
C ALA A 251 5.53 -21.72 7.86
N ALA A 252 5.73 -21.17 6.67
CA ALA A 252 4.66 -21.14 5.69
C ALA A 252 4.27 -22.59 5.35
N VAL A 253 2.97 -22.85 5.30
CA VAL A 253 2.45 -24.15 4.91
C VAL A 253 2.86 -24.36 3.44
N ASP A 254 3.63 -25.40 3.17
CA ASP A 254 4.10 -25.73 1.83
C ASP A 254 2.91 -26.13 0.95
N ASN A 255 2.24 -25.15 0.37
CA ASN A 255 1.15 -25.34 -0.60
C ASN A 255 1.64 -25.93 -1.94
N ARG A 256 2.94 -26.25 -2.02
CA ARG A 256 3.54 -26.95 -3.17
C ARG A 256 3.43 -28.49 -3.08
N SER A 257 2.87 -29.00 -1.97
CA SER A 257 2.71 -30.44 -1.77
C SER A 257 1.23 -30.84 -1.87
N PRO A 258 0.88 -31.92 -2.59
CA PRO A 258 -0.51 -32.37 -2.80
C PRO A 258 -1.23 -32.89 -1.54
N LEU A 259 -0.63 -32.75 -0.36
CA LEU A 259 -1.16 -33.24 0.93
C LEU A 259 -1.98 -32.19 1.73
N ALA A 260 -2.11 -30.96 1.22
CA ALA A 260 -2.85 -29.90 1.94
C ALA A 260 -4.39 -30.07 1.90
N GLU A 261 -4.92 -30.94 1.04
CA GLU A 261 -6.38 -31.23 0.97
C GLU A 261 -6.90 -32.12 2.11
N ALA A 262 -6.01 -32.77 2.88
CA ALA A 262 -6.44 -33.70 3.93
C ALA A 262 -6.63 -33.07 5.31
N VAL A 263 -6.16 -31.84 5.56
CA VAL A 263 -6.23 -31.20 6.89
C VAL A 263 -7.44 -30.29 7.04
N SER A 264 -8.03 -29.79 5.95
CA SER A 264 -9.25 -28.97 6.03
C SER A 264 -10.55 -29.75 6.27
N GLN A 265 -10.50 -31.10 6.29
CA GLN A 265 -11.67 -31.95 6.53
C GLN A 265 -11.79 -32.52 7.95
N SER A 266 -10.86 -32.22 8.86
CA SER A 266 -10.85 -32.81 10.22
C SER A 266 -11.34 -31.90 11.35
N GLU A 267 -11.79 -30.67 11.08
CA GLU A 267 -12.33 -29.76 12.12
C GLU A 267 -13.85 -29.64 12.16
N THR A 268 -14.60 -30.53 11.48
CA THR A 268 -16.07 -30.50 11.48
C THR A 268 -16.70 -31.81 11.95
N GLU A 269 -16.10 -32.52 12.91
CA GLU A 269 -16.80 -33.61 13.60
C GLU A 269 -16.56 -33.54 15.10
N GLY A 270 -17.53 -33.00 15.81
CA GLY A 270 -17.57 -33.03 17.27
C GLY A 270 -18.72 -32.26 17.89
N SER A 271 -19.96 -32.63 17.63
CA SER A 271 -21.05 -32.42 18.59
C SER A 271 -22.18 -33.41 18.40
N ILE A 272 -22.44 -34.12 19.46
CA ILE A 272 -23.32 -35.26 19.69
C ILE A 272 -24.80 -34.85 19.69
N GLY A 273 -25.60 -35.60 18.99
CA GLY A 273 -26.93 -36.11 19.05
C GLY A 273 -28.07 -35.47 19.83
N THR A 274 -29.23 -35.43 19.22
CA THR A 274 -30.44 -36.16 19.66
C THR A 274 -31.56 -36.13 18.62
N GLU A 275 -32.30 -37.23 18.55
CA GLU A 275 -33.34 -37.67 17.63
C GLU A 275 -34.54 -36.73 17.42
N ALA A 276 -35.08 -36.70 16.22
CA ALA A 276 -36.44 -37.17 15.87
C ALA A 276 -36.79 -36.79 14.40
N ALA A 277 -37.18 -37.78 13.62
CA ALA A 277 -37.81 -37.66 12.30
C ALA A 277 -39.37 -37.66 12.44
N PRO A 278 -40.20 -37.62 11.34
CA PRO A 278 -40.05 -37.00 10.00
C PRO A 278 -41.34 -36.23 9.57
N SER A 279 -41.24 -35.35 8.58
CA SER A 279 -42.34 -35.14 7.62
C SER A 279 -41.88 -34.31 6.40
N ARG A 280 -42.08 -34.86 5.21
CA ARG A 280 -42.10 -34.22 3.90
C ARG A 280 -43.54 -33.79 3.56
N PRO A 281 -43.86 -33.05 2.47
CA PRO A 281 -43.06 -32.32 1.49
C PRO A 281 -43.63 -30.92 1.12
N THR A 282 -42.95 -30.09 0.41
CA THR A 282 -43.35 -29.49 -0.88
C THR A 282 -42.50 -28.27 -1.28
N ASN A 283 -41.90 -28.38 -2.40
CA ASN A 283 -41.71 -27.49 -3.54
C ASN A 283 -41.28 -26.01 -3.38
N ASP A 284 -40.31 -25.71 -4.24
CA ASP A 284 -39.94 -24.46 -4.89
C ASP A 284 -39.01 -23.53 -4.09
N SER A 285 -37.73 -23.72 -4.33
CA SER A 285 -36.72 -22.66 -4.24
C SER A 285 -35.87 -22.66 -5.52
N PRO A 286 -35.63 -21.49 -6.12
CA PRO A 286 -34.82 -21.41 -7.32
C PRO A 286 -33.36 -21.76 -6.99
N ARG A 287 -32.81 -22.61 -7.82
CA ARG A 287 -31.39 -22.99 -7.82
C ARG A 287 -30.51 -21.74 -7.75
N GLN A 288 -29.79 -21.56 -6.64
CA GLN A 288 -28.59 -20.76 -6.61
C GLN A 288 -27.60 -21.39 -7.61
N ARG A 289 -27.47 -20.75 -8.74
CA ARG A 289 -26.34 -21.01 -9.66
C ARG A 289 -25.11 -20.44 -8.95
N GLU A 290 -24.19 -21.31 -8.59
CA GLU A 290 -22.80 -20.95 -8.34
C GLU A 290 -22.31 -20.17 -9.56
N ARG A 291 -22.08 -18.90 -9.38
CA ARG A 291 -21.45 -18.04 -10.37
C ARG A 291 -19.96 -18.09 -10.13
N GLU A 292 -19.27 -18.99 -10.82
CA GLU A 292 -17.93 -18.69 -11.30
C GLU A 292 -18.08 -17.46 -12.19
N ASP A 293 -17.74 -16.30 -11.68
CA ASP A 293 -17.80 -15.13 -12.52
C ASP A 293 -16.75 -14.08 -12.12
N GLY A 294 -15.71 -14.00 -12.97
CA GLY A 294 -14.92 -12.80 -13.15
C GLY A 294 -15.77 -11.70 -13.81
N SER A 295 -16.93 -11.35 -13.22
CA SER A 295 -17.78 -10.28 -13.75
C SER A 295 -17.03 -8.96 -13.61
N GLU A 296 -16.74 -8.34 -14.74
CA GLU A 296 -16.23 -6.98 -14.77
C GLU A 296 -17.18 -6.06 -14.00
N LEU A 297 -16.62 -5.28 -13.06
CA LEU A 297 -17.40 -4.26 -12.34
C LEU A 297 -18.02 -3.29 -13.34
N PRO A 298 -19.27 -2.82 -13.11
CA PRO A 298 -19.91 -1.83 -13.96
C PRO A 298 -19.08 -0.56 -14.05
N LEU A 299 -19.04 0.07 -15.21
CA LEU A 299 -18.37 1.36 -15.38
C LEU A 299 -19.15 2.45 -14.64
N LEU A 300 -18.46 3.46 -14.17
CA LEU A 300 -19.08 4.62 -13.52
C LEU A 300 -20.09 5.32 -14.45
N SER A 301 -19.82 5.33 -15.76
CA SER A 301 -20.71 5.88 -16.80
C SER A 301 -21.98 5.05 -17.06
N ASP A 302 -21.98 3.75 -16.76
CA ASP A 302 -23.10 2.84 -17.06
C ASP A 302 -24.20 2.90 -15.99
N GLY A 303 -23.86 3.34 -14.78
CA GLY A 303 -24.77 3.51 -13.67
C GLY A 303 -25.20 4.97 -13.55
N ILE A 304 -26.26 5.38 -14.26
CA ILE A 304 -26.94 6.62 -13.92
C ILE A 304 -27.68 6.35 -12.62
N GLY A 305 -27.17 6.85 -11.49
CA GLY A 305 -27.84 6.79 -10.19
C GLY A 305 -29.21 7.48 -10.25
N ASP A 306 -29.97 7.39 -9.16
CA ASP A 306 -31.28 8.03 -9.10
C ASP A 306 -31.23 9.50 -9.59
N MET A 307 -31.84 9.77 -10.75
CA MET A 307 -31.86 11.09 -11.38
C MET A 307 -32.77 12.07 -10.66
N THR A 308 -33.58 11.60 -9.71
CA THR A 308 -34.60 12.45 -9.04
C THR A 308 -33.99 13.40 -8.03
N ASN A 309 -32.86 13.05 -7.39
CA ASN A 309 -32.20 13.92 -6.39
C ASN A 309 -30.68 13.70 -6.30
N PRO A 310 -29.92 13.93 -7.37
CA PRO A 310 -28.47 13.76 -7.33
C PRO A 310 -27.82 14.88 -6.52
N ILE A 311 -26.87 14.51 -5.66
CA ILE A 311 -26.01 15.45 -4.93
C ILE A 311 -24.73 15.75 -5.73
N ILE A 312 -24.27 14.80 -6.55
CA ILE A 312 -23.19 14.97 -7.51
C ILE A 312 -23.75 14.73 -8.91
N ARG A 313 -23.51 15.67 -9.81
CA ARG A 313 -23.84 15.56 -11.23
C ARG A 313 -22.63 15.92 -12.08
N VAL A 314 -22.22 15.01 -12.93
CA VAL A 314 -21.14 15.19 -13.90
C VAL A 314 -21.71 14.95 -15.28
N SER A 315 -21.42 15.83 -16.23
CA SER A 315 -21.94 15.72 -17.61
C SER A 315 -20.84 16.06 -18.61
N HIS A 316 -20.57 15.11 -19.51
CA HIS A 316 -19.63 15.21 -20.62
C HIS A 316 -18.24 15.70 -20.17
N LEU A 317 -17.75 15.21 -19.02
CA LEU A 317 -16.50 15.64 -18.42
C LEU A 317 -15.31 15.13 -19.21
N THR A 318 -14.44 16.06 -19.60
CA THR A 318 -13.17 15.74 -20.26
C THR A 318 -12.05 16.51 -19.58
N TYR A 319 -10.95 15.80 -19.30
CA TYR A 319 -9.75 16.41 -18.75
C TYR A 319 -8.49 15.88 -19.43
N ARG A 320 -7.60 16.81 -19.77
CA ARG A 320 -6.28 16.55 -20.34
C ARG A 320 -5.24 17.41 -19.65
N TYR A 321 -4.17 16.77 -19.16
CA TYR A 321 -3.04 17.49 -18.62
C TYR A 321 -2.34 18.32 -19.70
N PRO A 322 -1.76 19.50 -19.37
CA PRO A 322 -1.14 20.38 -20.36
C PRO A 322 -0.04 19.72 -21.18
N SER A 323 0.72 18.80 -20.58
CA SER A 323 1.82 18.04 -21.21
C SER A 323 1.37 16.75 -21.89
N ALA A 324 0.12 16.33 -21.70
CA ALA A 324 -0.37 15.05 -22.21
C ALA A 324 -0.96 15.20 -23.61
N LYS A 325 -0.65 14.26 -24.50
CA LYS A 325 -1.26 14.18 -25.85
C LYS A 325 -2.72 13.70 -25.80
N ARG A 326 -3.12 12.98 -24.73
CA ARG A 326 -4.44 12.34 -24.58
C ARG A 326 -5.19 12.89 -23.37
N ALA A 327 -6.51 12.79 -23.43
CA ALA A 327 -7.35 13.01 -22.26
C ALA A 327 -7.17 11.84 -21.27
N VAL A 328 -7.08 12.15 -19.99
CA VAL A 328 -7.11 11.17 -18.88
C VAL A 328 -8.56 10.79 -18.56
N ILE A 329 -9.47 11.75 -18.71
CA ILE A 329 -10.91 11.54 -18.61
C ILE A 329 -11.51 12.03 -19.92
N ASP A 330 -12.33 11.21 -20.57
CA ASP A 330 -12.92 11.50 -21.87
C ASP A 330 -14.43 11.22 -21.85
N ASP A 331 -15.23 12.29 -22.05
CA ASP A 331 -16.70 12.29 -22.13
C ASP A 331 -17.44 11.57 -20.98
N LEU A 332 -16.92 11.65 -19.73
CA LEU A 332 -17.49 10.96 -18.57
C LEU A 332 -18.77 11.68 -18.09
N SER A 333 -19.85 10.91 -17.92
CA SER A 333 -21.13 11.40 -17.37
C SER A 333 -21.66 10.43 -16.34
N PHE A 334 -21.99 10.91 -15.13
CA PHE A 334 -22.58 10.12 -14.05
C PHE A 334 -23.27 10.99 -13.00
N THR A 335 -24.05 10.33 -12.15
CA THR A 335 -24.67 10.96 -10.97
C THR A 335 -24.45 10.09 -9.72
N ILE A 336 -24.42 10.76 -8.55
CA ILE A 336 -24.48 10.11 -7.23
C ILE A 336 -25.68 10.68 -6.49
N ALA A 337 -26.52 9.80 -5.96
CA ALA A 337 -27.70 10.19 -5.20
C ALA A 337 -27.33 10.72 -3.80
N ARG A 338 -28.19 11.50 -3.20
CA ARG A 338 -28.00 11.98 -1.82
C ARG A 338 -28.06 10.80 -0.85
N GLY A 339 -27.07 10.69 0.04
CA GLY A 339 -26.94 9.60 1.02
C GLY A 339 -26.41 8.29 0.46
N GLU A 340 -26.08 8.22 -0.84
CA GLU A 340 -25.47 7.05 -1.47
C GLU A 340 -23.99 6.93 -1.10
N THR A 341 -23.51 5.72 -0.83
CA THR A 341 -22.09 5.39 -0.71
C THR A 341 -21.63 4.69 -1.98
N VAL A 342 -20.73 5.31 -2.72
CA VAL A 342 -20.17 4.78 -3.97
C VAL A 342 -18.69 4.47 -3.80
N ALA A 343 -18.28 3.24 -4.12
CA ALA A 343 -16.87 2.87 -4.22
C ALA A 343 -16.42 2.93 -5.68
N LEU A 344 -15.39 3.73 -5.94
CA LEU A 344 -14.79 3.91 -7.25
C LEU A 344 -13.47 3.14 -7.33
N MET A 345 -13.43 2.13 -8.16
CA MET A 345 -12.26 1.31 -8.45
C MET A 345 -11.64 1.63 -9.81
N GLY A 346 -10.46 1.12 -10.07
CA GLY A 346 -9.79 1.23 -11.37
C GLY A 346 -8.29 1.20 -11.25
N VAL A 347 -7.63 0.84 -12.35
CA VAL A 347 -6.16 0.76 -12.42
C VAL A 347 -5.51 2.12 -12.14
N ASN A 348 -4.26 2.10 -11.72
CA ASN A 348 -3.50 3.32 -11.52
C ASN A 348 -3.37 4.09 -12.84
N GLY A 349 -3.53 5.42 -12.77
CA GLY A 349 -3.56 6.27 -13.96
C GLY A 349 -4.90 6.36 -14.71
N SER A 350 -5.97 5.65 -14.27
CA SER A 350 -7.31 5.77 -14.89
C SER A 350 -8.01 7.12 -14.65
N GLY A 351 -7.44 8.00 -13.82
CA GLY A 351 -7.97 9.34 -13.58
C GLY A 351 -8.84 9.49 -12.33
N LYS A 352 -8.86 8.51 -11.41
CA LYS A 352 -9.65 8.56 -10.15
C LYS A 352 -9.35 9.81 -9.33
N SER A 353 -8.10 10.01 -8.92
CA SER A 353 -7.70 11.19 -8.14
C SER A 353 -7.86 12.49 -8.92
N THR A 354 -7.71 12.45 -10.26
CA THR A 354 -8.00 13.62 -11.12
C THR A 354 -9.48 13.98 -11.09
N LEU A 355 -10.38 13.00 -11.14
CA LEU A 355 -11.82 13.20 -11.00
C LEU A 355 -12.16 13.84 -9.65
N VAL A 356 -11.63 13.28 -8.56
CA VAL A 356 -11.83 13.81 -7.20
C VAL A 356 -11.35 15.25 -7.09
N ARG A 357 -10.16 15.57 -7.59
CA ARG A 357 -9.64 16.95 -7.59
C ARG A 357 -10.57 17.93 -8.35
N MET A 358 -11.24 17.48 -9.41
CA MET A 358 -12.22 18.30 -10.12
C MET A 358 -13.53 18.43 -9.35
N LEU A 359 -14.02 17.37 -8.69
CA LEU A 359 -15.21 17.45 -7.82
C LEU A 359 -15.01 18.43 -6.65
N CYS A 360 -13.79 18.47 -6.10
CA CYS A 360 -13.39 19.40 -5.03
C CYS A 360 -12.99 20.80 -5.53
N ALA A 361 -13.13 21.10 -6.83
CA ALA A 361 -12.69 22.35 -7.46
C ALA A 361 -11.19 22.68 -7.29
N LEU A 362 -10.33 21.68 -7.06
CA LEU A 362 -8.88 21.83 -7.00
C LEU A 362 -8.25 21.89 -8.40
N THR A 363 -8.95 21.36 -9.40
CA THR A 363 -8.52 21.35 -10.81
C THR A 363 -9.74 21.65 -11.69
N ALA A 364 -9.57 22.48 -12.70
CA ALA A 364 -10.65 22.81 -13.64
C ALA A 364 -10.66 21.80 -14.80
N PRO A 365 -11.83 21.27 -15.23
CA PRO A 365 -11.93 20.40 -16.38
C PRO A 365 -11.60 21.10 -17.69
N THR A 366 -11.24 20.34 -18.71
CA THR A 366 -11.02 20.85 -20.07
C THR A 366 -12.35 21.11 -20.79
N ALA A 367 -13.34 20.22 -20.57
CA ALA A 367 -14.70 20.33 -21.09
C ALA A 367 -15.70 19.66 -20.13
N GLY A 368 -16.99 19.91 -20.34
CA GLY A 368 -18.07 19.35 -19.53
C GLY A 368 -18.53 20.24 -18.38
N SER A 369 -19.39 19.70 -17.51
CA SER A 369 -19.91 20.41 -16.34
C SER A 369 -19.92 19.51 -15.11
N ILE A 370 -19.73 20.14 -13.95
CA ILE A 370 -19.75 19.51 -12.64
C ILE A 370 -20.61 20.35 -11.71
N GLU A 371 -21.54 19.69 -11.03
CA GLU A 371 -22.34 20.26 -9.93
C GLU A 371 -22.22 19.34 -8.70
N VAL A 372 -21.91 19.90 -7.55
CA VAL A 372 -21.80 19.16 -6.28
C VAL A 372 -22.58 19.94 -5.21
N ALA A 373 -23.48 19.26 -4.53
CA ALA A 373 -24.36 19.83 -3.49
C ALA A 373 -25.08 21.12 -3.95
N GLY A 374 -25.55 21.13 -5.21
CA GLY A 374 -26.22 22.30 -5.82
C GLY A 374 -25.27 23.44 -6.18
N VAL A 375 -23.97 23.30 -5.99
CA VAL A 375 -22.96 24.29 -6.36
C VAL A 375 -22.34 23.93 -7.72
N PRO A 376 -22.45 24.83 -8.73
CA PRO A 376 -21.77 24.62 -10.01
C PRO A 376 -20.26 24.80 -9.85
N VAL A 377 -19.52 23.68 -9.86
CA VAL A 377 -18.06 23.65 -9.76
C VAL A 377 -17.43 24.03 -11.09
N ALA A 378 -17.98 23.49 -12.18
CA ALA A 378 -17.60 23.86 -13.54
C ALA A 378 -18.86 23.86 -14.42
N SER A 379 -19.02 24.88 -15.26
CA SER A 379 -20.18 24.99 -16.15
C SER A 379 -19.76 25.34 -17.57
N THR A 380 -20.19 24.54 -18.54
CA THR A 380 -20.16 24.97 -19.94
C THR A 380 -21.27 25.98 -20.19
N GLY A 381 -20.91 27.17 -20.66
CA GLY A 381 -21.90 28.14 -21.11
C GLY A 381 -22.78 27.59 -22.26
N LYS A 382 -23.88 28.26 -22.59
CA LYS A 382 -24.87 27.83 -23.62
C LYS A 382 -24.31 27.58 -25.05
N ARG A 383 -22.99 27.61 -25.25
CA ARG A 383 -22.30 27.41 -26.53
C ARG A 383 -21.44 26.14 -26.48
N GLY A 384 -22.03 25.00 -26.83
CA GLY A 384 -21.38 23.83 -27.40
C GLY A 384 -20.27 23.11 -26.58
N ARG A 385 -20.04 21.82 -26.90
CA ARG A 385 -19.09 20.89 -26.25
C ARG A 385 -17.60 21.32 -26.21
N ASN A 386 -17.19 22.33 -27.00
CA ASN A 386 -15.78 22.74 -27.16
C ASN A 386 -15.41 24.07 -26.51
N VAL A 387 -16.23 24.56 -25.58
CA VAL A 387 -15.92 25.82 -24.85
C VAL A 387 -15.36 25.47 -23.49
N ARG A 388 -14.19 26.06 -23.16
CA ARG A 388 -13.56 25.87 -21.84
C ARG A 388 -14.55 26.22 -20.72
N PRO A 389 -14.80 25.32 -19.76
CA PRO A 389 -15.79 25.54 -18.71
C PRO A 389 -15.40 26.73 -17.85
N LYS A 390 -16.43 27.48 -17.41
CA LYS A 390 -16.24 28.50 -16.40
C LYS A 390 -16.10 27.83 -15.03
N SER A 391 -14.95 28.01 -14.39
CA SER A 391 -14.71 27.53 -13.03
C SER A 391 -15.52 28.29 -11.99
N ALA A 392 -15.78 27.66 -10.84
CA ALA A 392 -16.44 28.25 -9.69
C ALA A 392 -15.73 29.54 -9.24
N ASN A 393 -16.51 30.57 -8.95
CA ASN A 393 -16.00 31.82 -8.39
C ASN A 393 -15.73 31.67 -6.87
N ARG A 394 -15.07 32.68 -6.25
CA ARG A 394 -14.69 32.66 -4.83
C ARG A 394 -15.88 32.37 -3.89
N LYS A 395 -17.07 32.89 -4.17
CA LYS A 395 -18.27 32.67 -3.36
C LYS A 395 -18.76 31.23 -3.49
N GLN A 396 -18.78 30.68 -4.70
CA GLN A 396 -19.12 29.27 -4.97
C GLN A 396 -18.12 28.33 -4.34
N LEU A 397 -16.81 28.62 -4.40
CA LEU A 397 -15.78 27.83 -3.71
C LEU A 397 -15.97 27.84 -2.20
N ALA A 398 -16.27 28.97 -1.59
CA ALA A 398 -16.55 29.05 -0.16
C ALA A 398 -17.82 28.25 0.21
N GLN A 399 -18.85 28.25 -0.64
CA GLN A 399 -20.04 27.42 -0.46
C GLN A 399 -19.71 25.94 -0.61
N LEU A 400 -18.97 25.53 -1.66
CA LEU A 400 -18.58 24.14 -1.91
C LEU A 400 -17.84 23.55 -0.70
N ARG A 401 -16.86 24.29 -0.14
CA ARG A 401 -16.05 23.86 1.01
C ARG A 401 -16.84 23.67 2.31
N ARG A 402 -18.07 24.15 2.39
CA ARG A 402 -18.97 23.88 3.53
C ARG A 402 -19.70 22.55 3.37
N HIS A 403 -19.89 22.10 2.12
CA HIS A 403 -20.65 20.90 1.82
C HIS A 403 -19.79 19.69 1.47
N VAL A 404 -18.53 19.92 1.05
CA VAL A 404 -17.65 18.84 0.58
C VAL A 404 -16.43 18.73 1.48
N GLY A 405 -16.26 17.57 2.10
CA GLY A 405 -15.06 17.14 2.78
C GLY A 405 -14.21 16.25 1.86
N TYR A 406 -12.91 16.46 1.84
CA TYR A 406 -11.97 15.63 1.09
C TYR A 406 -10.85 15.12 1.97
N VAL A 407 -10.74 13.81 2.07
CA VAL A 407 -9.63 13.10 2.71
C VAL A 407 -8.70 12.63 1.61
N MET A 408 -7.50 13.20 1.56
CA MET A 408 -6.48 12.86 0.55
C MET A 408 -5.86 11.49 0.85
N GLN A 409 -5.14 10.91 -0.12
CA GLN A 409 -4.44 9.64 -0.01
C GLN A 409 -3.44 9.60 1.17
N HIS A 410 -2.76 10.73 1.44
CA HIS A 410 -1.87 10.95 2.58
C HIS A 410 -2.43 12.05 3.49
N PRO A 411 -3.51 11.79 4.25
CA PRO A 411 -4.16 12.83 5.03
C PRO A 411 -3.30 13.31 6.20
N GLU A 412 -2.33 12.53 6.66
CA GLU A 412 -1.34 12.91 7.66
C GLU A 412 -0.50 14.14 7.27
N HIS A 413 -0.28 14.38 5.98
CA HIS A 413 0.41 15.58 5.49
C HIS A 413 -0.41 16.87 5.62
N GLN A 414 -1.68 16.77 6.05
CA GLN A 414 -2.54 17.92 6.29
C GLN A 414 -2.43 18.47 7.71
N LEU A 415 -1.79 17.71 8.61
CA LEU A 415 -1.64 18.08 10.01
C LEU A 415 -0.55 19.15 10.18
N PHE A 416 -0.85 20.22 10.91
CA PHE A 416 0.06 21.38 11.05
C PHE A 416 -0.02 22.09 12.40
N ALA A 417 -1.03 21.81 13.26
CA ALA A 417 -1.22 22.47 14.54
C ALA A 417 -0.39 21.81 15.66
N ASP A 418 -0.28 22.50 16.80
CA ASP A 418 0.46 22.00 17.95
C ASP A 418 -0.25 20.85 18.67
N THR A 419 -1.60 20.83 18.62
CA THR A 419 -2.42 19.75 19.20
C THR A 419 -3.43 19.22 18.18
N VAL A 420 -3.85 17.97 18.38
CA VAL A 420 -4.91 17.33 17.56
C VAL A 420 -6.22 18.13 17.64
N ALA A 421 -6.60 18.62 18.82
CA ALA A 421 -7.81 19.41 19.01
C ALA A 421 -7.77 20.72 18.22
N GLU A 422 -6.63 21.41 18.19
CA GLU A 422 -6.46 22.66 17.41
C GLU A 422 -6.49 22.40 15.91
N ASP A 423 -5.89 21.30 15.46
CA ASP A 423 -5.91 20.90 14.05
C ASP A 423 -7.33 20.62 13.58
N VAL A 424 -8.09 19.84 14.34
CA VAL A 424 -9.50 19.52 14.08
C VAL A 424 -10.40 20.77 14.14
N ALA A 425 -10.09 21.73 15.02
CA ALA A 425 -10.85 22.98 15.17
C ALA A 425 -10.67 23.95 13.99
N TYR A 426 -9.61 23.80 13.21
CA TYR A 426 -9.25 24.74 12.15
C TYR A 426 -10.35 24.90 11.08
N GLY A 427 -10.90 23.78 10.62
CA GLY A 427 -11.97 23.77 9.62
C GLY A 427 -13.23 24.52 10.08
N PRO A 428 -13.84 24.12 11.22
CA PRO A 428 -15.00 24.77 11.81
C PRO A 428 -14.80 26.29 12.08
N ARG A 429 -13.63 26.68 12.59
CA ARG A 429 -13.30 28.11 12.75
C ARG A 429 -13.30 28.87 11.43
N ASN A 430 -12.74 28.28 10.37
CA ASN A 430 -12.76 28.88 9.02
C ASN A 430 -14.17 28.94 8.40
N GLN A 431 -15.10 28.09 8.85
CA GLN A 431 -16.52 28.21 8.50
C GLN A 431 -17.24 29.37 9.22
N GLY A 432 -16.58 29.96 10.23
CA GLY A 432 -17.11 31.10 10.99
C GLY A 432 -18.04 30.68 12.14
N LEU A 433 -17.89 29.46 12.66
CA LEU A 433 -18.65 28.95 13.83
C LEU A 433 -18.12 29.59 15.12
N GLY A 434 -19.02 29.71 16.13
CA GLY A 434 -18.63 30.16 17.46
C GLY A 434 -17.79 29.13 18.22
N GLU A 435 -16.94 29.56 19.15
CA GLU A 435 -16.01 28.66 19.87
C GLU A 435 -16.71 27.49 20.59
N THR A 436 -17.92 27.68 21.12
CA THR A 436 -18.68 26.59 21.74
C THR A 436 -19.07 25.54 20.72
N GLU A 437 -19.55 25.93 19.55
CA GLU A 437 -19.90 25.01 18.48
C GLU A 437 -18.66 24.32 17.91
N VAL A 438 -17.54 25.06 17.79
CA VAL A 438 -16.25 24.48 17.39
C VAL A 438 -15.84 23.39 18.36
N ALA A 439 -15.89 23.64 19.68
CA ALA A 439 -15.52 22.66 20.69
C ALA A 439 -16.42 21.41 20.65
N ASP A 440 -17.74 21.58 20.42
CA ASP A 440 -18.67 20.46 20.27
C ASP A 440 -18.35 19.63 19.02
N ARG A 441 -18.06 20.26 17.88
CA ARG A 441 -17.67 19.59 16.63
C ARG A 441 -16.36 18.81 16.78
N VAL A 442 -15.37 19.41 17.43
CA VAL A 442 -14.08 18.75 17.71
C VAL A 442 -14.31 17.51 18.55
N ARG A 443 -15.02 17.64 19.69
CA ARG A 443 -15.32 16.52 20.58
C ARG A 443 -16.05 15.41 19.83
N GLU A 444 -17.16 15.72 19.12
CA GLU A 444 -17.93 14.72 18.37
C GLU A 444 -17.08 13.99 17.33
N SER A 445 -16.24 14.70 16.59
CA SER A 445 -15.41 14.10 15.55
C SER A 445 -14.34 13.19 16.11
N LEU A 446 -13.71 13.56 17.24
CA LEU A 446 -12.69 12.75 17.90
C LEU A 446 -13.31 11.50 18.58
N GLU A 447 -14.51 11.64 19.16
CA GLU A 447 -15.25 10.52 19.75
C GLU A 447 -15.70 9.52 18.69
N LEU A 448 -16.18 9.99 17.53
CA LEU A 448 -16.61 9.15 16.40
C LEU A 448 -15.49 8.23 15.89
N LEU A 449 -14.24 8.68 16.00
CA LEU A 449 -13.05 7.93 15.61
C LEU A 449 -12.33 7.24 16.79
N HIS A 450 -12.88 7.33 18.00
CA HIS A 450 -12.31 6.78 19.24
C HIS A 450 -10.89 7.28 19.55
N ILE A 451 -10.59 8.54 19.20
CA ILE A 451 -9.29 9.21 19.44
C ILE A 451 -9.39 10.42 20.37
N GLY A 452 -10.48 10.58 21.13
CA GLY A 452 -10.67 11.69 22.07
C GLY A 452 -9.54 11.82 23.10
N HIS A 453 -8.92 10.69 23.49
CA HIS A 453 -7.78 10.66 24.41
C HIS A 453 -6.47 11.24 23.82
N LEU A 454 -6.44 11.55 22.53
CA LEU A 454 -5.30 12.14 21.82
C LEU A 454 -5.45 13.66 21.61
N ALA A 455 -6.56 14.26 22.05
CA ALA A 455 -6.92 15.66 21.75
C ALA A 455 -5.82 16.67 22.08
N ASP A 456 -5.16 16.49 23.24
CA ASP A 456 -4.12 17.39 23.74
C ASP A 456 -2.69 17.00 23.30
N ARG A 457 -2.56 15.91 22.50
CA ARG A 457 -1.26 15.47 21.99
C ARG A 457 -0.87 16.22 20.71
N SER A 458 0.44 16.35 20.50
CA SER A 458 0.97 16.80 19.22
C SER A 458 0.63 15.77 18.11
N PRO A 459 0.08 16.18 16.97
CA PRO A 459 -0.12 15.28 15.85
C PRO A 459 1.15 14.58 15.39
N PHE A 460 2.31 15.21 15.55
CA PHE A 460 3.61 14.69 15.11
C PHE A 460 4.17 13.59 16.03
N ASP A 461 3.62 13.46 17.25
CA ASP A 461 3.98 12.40 18.20
C ASP A 461 3.10 11.15 18.05
N LEU A 462 2.17 11.16 17.09
CA LEU A 462 1.23 10.07 16.86
C LEU A 462 1.80 9.05 15.87
N SER A 463 1.34 7.79 15.97
CA SER A 463 1.59 6.81 14.91
C SER A 463 0.89 7.23 13.61
N GLY A 464 1.39 6.79 12.45
CA GLY A 464 0.81 7.14 11.15
C GLY A 464 -0.70 6.84 11.05
N GLY A 465 -1.15 5.71 11.61
CA GLY A 465 -2.58 5.40 11.68
C GLY A 465 -3.38 6.37 12.56
N GLN A 466 -2.82 6.83 13.68
CA GLN A 466 -3.45 7.84 14.55
C GLN A 466 -3.46 9.22 13.88
N GLN A 467 -2.38 9.60 13.19
CA GLN A 467 -2.30 10.83 12.39
C GLN A 467 -3.38 10.84 11.31
N ARG A 468 -3.56 9.74 10.60
CA ARG A 468 -4.61 9.58 9.58
C ARG A 468 -6.01 9.75 10.18
N LEU A 469 -6.30 9.13 11.34
CA LEU A 469 -7.58 9.32 12.03
C LEU A 469 -7.78 10.77 12.49
N ALA A 470 -6.74 11.45 12.97
CA ALA A 470 -6.80 12.86 13.36
C ALA A 470 -7.12 13.77 12.16
N ALA A 471 -6.48 13.54 11.01
CA ALA A 471 -6.77 14.28 9.78
C ALA A 471 -8.19 14.03 9.26
N ILE A 472 -8.70 12.80 9.34
CA ILE A 472 -10.10 12.49 9.04
C ILE A 472 -11.04 13.23 9.99
N ALA A 473 -10.73 13.28 11.31
CA ALA A 473 -11.52 14.05 12.28
C ALA A 473 -11.64 15.52 11.89
N GLY A 474 -10.55 16.14 11.43
CA GLY A 474 -10.55 17.52 10.95
C GLY A 474 -11.50 17.79 9.78
N VAL A 475 -11.61 16.83 8.86
CA VAL A 475 -12.57 16.90 7.74
C VAL A 475 -14.01 16.70 8.24
N LEU A 476 -14.24 15.74 9.14
CA LEU A 476 -15.57 15.45 9.70
C LEU A 476 -16.11 16.59 10.58
N ALA A 477 -15.25 17.29 11.31
CA ALA A 477 -15.63 18.43 12.13
C ALA A 477 -16.29 19.56 11.32
N CYS A 478 -16.01 19.63 10.02
CA CYS A 478 -16.68 20.54 9.08
C CYS A 478 -18.14 20.13 8.77
N ASN A 479 -18.59 18.94 9.19
CA ASN A 479 -19.91 18.37 8.94
C ASN A 479 -20.33 18.41 7.45
N PRO A 480 -19.60 17.75 6.56
CA PRO A 480 -19.88 17.81 5.13
C PRO A 480 -21.12 17.00 4.74
N ASP A 481 -21.88 17.44 3.70
CA ASP A 481 -22.95 16.66 3.06
C ASP A 481 -22.39 15.56 2.14
N VAL A 482 -21.21 15.80 1.59
CA VAL A 482 -20.47 14.89 0.70
C VAL A 482 -19.07 14.68 1.25
N LEU A 483 -18.72 13.46 1.54
CA LEU A 483 -17.37 13.06 1.94
C LEU A 483 -16.71 12.28 0.80
N ILE A 484 -15.54 12.74 0.38
CA ILE A 484 -14.72 12.07 -0.63
C ILE A 484 -13.46 11.57 0.06
N MET A 485 -13.15 10.29 -0.09
CA MET A 485 -11.98 9.67 0.53
C MET A 485 -11.14 8.94 -0.52
N ASP A 486 -9.87 9.31 -0.60
CA ASP A 486 -8.92 8.69 -1.54
C ASP A 486 -8.06 7.68 -0.77
N GLU A 487 -8.32 6.39 -0.97
CA GLU A 487 -7.67 5.24 -0.31
C GLU A 487 -7.59 5.33 1.22
N PRO A 488 -8.73 5.52 1.92
CA PRO A 488 -8.72 5.82 3.35
C PRO A 488 -8.17 4.69 4.24
N THR A 489 -8.15 3.47 3.75
CA THR A 489 -7.73 2.26 4.48
C THR A 489 -6.38 1.72 4.04
N ALA A 490 -5.76 2.34 3.02
CA ALA A 490 -4.42 1.95 2.57
C ALA A 490 -3.41 2.04 3.72
N SER A 491 -2.54 1.03 3.85
CA SER A 491 -1.50 0.95 4.89
C SER A 491 -2.03 0.95 6.35
N LEU A 492 -3.32 0.67 6.57
CA LEU A 492 -3.89 0.51 7.89
C LEU A 492 -3.92 -0.97 8.31
N ASP A 493 -3.67 -1.20 9.61
CA ASP A 493 -3.89 -2.52 10.20
C ASP A 493 -5.38 -2.88 10.29
N ALA A 494 -5.69 -4.14 10.57
CA ALA A 494 -7.06 -4.65 10.63
C ALA A 494 -7.94 -3.89 11.64
N GLN A 495 -7.38 -3.42 12.76
CA GLN A 495 -8.12 -2.67 13.78
C GLN A 495 -8.47 -1.26 13.29
N ALA A 496 -7.52 -0.57 12.66
CA ALA A 496 -7.75 0.76 12.09
C ALA A 496 -8.71 0.68 10.88
N LYS A 497 -8.59 -0.32 10.01
CA LYS A 497 -9.57 -0.59 8.93
C LYS A 497 -10.98 -0.76 9.49
N LYS A 498 -11.14 -1.57 10.53
CA LYS A 498 -12.44 -1.77 11.19
C LYS A 498 -13.06 -0.46 11.68
N ARG A 499 -12.27 0.43 12.29
CA ARG A 499 -12.74 1.75 12.74
C ARG A 499 -13.23 2.62 11.58
N ILE A 500 -12.52 2.61 10.45
CA ILE A 500 -12.97 3.33 9.23
C ILE A 500 -14.28 2.74 8.70
N HIS A 501 -14.43 1.43 8.66
CA HIS A 501 -15.68 0.78 8.24
C HIS A 501 -16.87 1.13 9.16
N GLU A 502 -16.66 1.16 10.49
CA GLU A 502 -17.67 1.58 11.48
C GLU A 502 -18.03 3.07 11.28
N LEU A 503 -17.04 3.92 11.04
CA LEU A 503 -17.25 5.32 10.67
C LEU A 503 -18.14 5.44 9.43
N LEU A 504 -17.81 4.75 8.34
CA LEU A 504 -18.54 4.82 7.07
C LEU A 504 -20.00 4.37 7.23
N ARG A 505 -20.25 3.30 8.00
CA ARG A 505 -21.61 2.85 8.33
C ARG A 505 -22.38 3.91 9.13
N THR A 506 -21.71 4.59 10.07
CA THR A 506 -22.30 5.67 10.87
C THR A 506 -22.63 6.88 10.01
N LEU A 507 -21.72 7.30 9.12
CA LEU A 507 -21.96 8.41 8.19
C LEU A 507 -23.11 8.11 7.24
N LYS A 508 -23.20 6.89 6.71
CA LYS A 508 -24.31 6.42 5.89
C LYS A 508 -25.64 6.50 6.64
N SER A 509 -25.70 6.04 7.90
CA SER A 509 -26.91 6.15 8.72
C SER A 509 -27.34 7.59 9.01
N ARG A 510 -26.38 8.54 8.98
CA ARG A 510 -26.64 9.98 9.10
C ARG A 510 -27.03 10.65 7.77
N GLY A 511 -27.08 9.91 6.67
CA GLY A 511 -27.44 10.42 5.34
C GLY A 511 -26.32 11.19 4.64
N VAL A 512 -25.08 11.07 5.07
CA VAL A 512 -23.91 11.65 4.40
C VAL A 512 -23.65 10.87 3.11
N THR A 513 -23.46 11.57 2.01
CA THR A 513 -23.06 10.94 0.74
C THR A 513 -21.56 10.67 0.75
N VAL A 514 -21.15 9.47 0.39
CA VAL A 514 -19.73 9.10 0.43
C VAL A 514 -19.25 8.59 -0.92
N LEU A 515 -18.14 9.15 -1.40
CA LEU A 515 -17.40 8.63 -2.55
C LEU A 515 -16.03 8.14 -2.07
N ILE A 516 -15.79 6.84 -2.18
CA ILE A 516 -14.53 6.21 -1.76
C ILE A 516 -13.78 5.75 -2.99
N ILE A 517 -12.50 6.10 -3.07
CA ILE A 517 -11.57 5.44 -3.98
C ILE A 517 -10.89 4.32 -3.21
N THR A 518 -10.95 3.11 -3.74
CA THR A 518 -10.23 1.96 -3.20
C THR A 518 -9.83 1.00 -4.32
N HIS A 519 -8.82 0.20 -4.09
CA HIS A 519 -8.42 -0.91 -4.94
C HIS A 519 -8.77 -2.28 -4.31
N ASP A 520 -9.25 -2.28 -3.06
CA ASP A 520 -9.70 -3.47 -2.35
C ASP A 520 -11.19 -3.74 -2.67
N ARG A 521 -11.44 -4.82 -3.44
CA ARG A 521 -12.79 -5.17 -3.90
C ARG A 521 -13.67 -5.68 -2.76
N GLU A 522 -13.12 -6.49 -1.87
CA GLU A 522 -13.87 -7.04 -0.74
C GLU A 522 -14.32 -5.91 0.19
N GLU A 523 -13.42 -4.97 0.45
CA GLU A 523 -13.73 -3.78 1.22
C GLU A 523 -14.85 -2.96 0.55
N ALA A 524 -14.72 -2.69 -0.75
CA ALA A 524 -15.69 -1.92 -1.51
C ALA A 524 -17.10 -2.54 -1.43
N GLU A 525 -17.22 -3.86 -1.61
CA GLU A 525 -18.48 -4.60 -1.55
C GLU A 525 -19.11 -4.62 -0.14
N GLN A 526 -18.30 -4.50 0.93
CA GLN A 526 -18.78 -4.46 2.32
C GLN A 526 -19.35 -3.11 2.75
N ILE A 527 -18.89 -2.00 2.16
CA ILE A 527 -19.18 -0.65 2.62
C ILE A 527 -20.03 0.19 1.65
N ALA A 528 -19.99 -0.12 0.35
CA ALA A 528 -20.65 0.69 -0.67
C ALA A 528 -22.04 0.13 -1.04
N ASP A 529 -22.95 1.05 -1.41
CA ASP A 529 -24.22 0.70 -2.05
C ASP A 529 -24.01 0.30 -3.50
N ARG A 530 -22.99 0.92 -4.12
CA ARG A 530 -22.64 0.69 -5.52
C ARG A 530 -21.12 0.70 -5.67
N VAL A 531 -20.59 -0.35 -6.27
CA VAL A 531 -19.18 -0.47 -6.67
C VAL A 531 -19.09 -0.26 -8.17
N VAL A 532 -18.27 0.69 -8.61
CA VAL A 532 -18.13 1.06 -10.03
C VAL A 532 -16.66 1.19 -10.40
N ARG A 533 -16.38 0.99 -11.69
CA ARG A 533 -15.03 1.13 -12.23
C ARG A 533 -14.89 2.44 -13.01
N MET A 534 -13.76 3.13 -12.80
CA MET A 534 -13.39 4.28 -13.64
C MET A 534 -13.11 3.80 -15.06
N PRO A 535 -13.77 4.37 -16.09
CA PRO A 535 -13.47 4.02 -17.48
C PRO A 535 -12.03 4.45 -17.82
N ILE A 536 -11.33 3.58 -18.54
CA ILE A 536 -10.00 3.91 -19.08
C ILE A 536 -10.21 4.63 -20.40
N ALA A 537 -9.58 5.80 -20.56
CA ALA A 537 -9.58 6.50 -21.84
C ALA A 537 -9.02 5.57 -22.93
N ALA A 538 -9.79 5.37 -24.02
CA ALA A 538 -9.49 4.41 -25.06
C ALA A 538 -8.05 4.60 -25.62
N PRO A 539 -7.30 3.52 -25.90
CA PRO A 539 -6.04 3.63 -26.61
C PRO A 539 -6.31 4.28 -27.99
N ALA A 540 -5.47 5.21 -28.41
CA ALA A 540 -5.62 5.79 -29.74
C ALA A 540 -5.39 4.71 -30.79
N SER A 541 -6.38 4.54 -31.66
CA SER A 541 -6.27 3.82 -32.93
C SER A 541 -5.18 4.44 -33.83
#